data_340ec0f5ac9f92de92a5f71416a91f42
#
_entry.id   340ec0f5ac9f92de92a5f71416a91f42
#
_cell.length_a   1.000
_cell.length_b   1.000
_cell.length_c   1.000
_cell.angle_alpha   90.00
_cell.angle_beta   90.00
_cell.angle_gamma   90.00
#
_symmetry.space_group_name_H-M   'P 1'
#
loop_
_entity.id
_entity.type
_entity.pdbx_description
1 polymer ?
#
loop_
_entity_poly.entity_id
_entity_poly.type
_entity_poly.pdbx_seq_one_letter_code
_entity_poly.pdbx_strand_id
1 'polypeptide(L)'
;MKFSMMPRYAGVFLMCIAGVSLAAEPDAAKLEKGKAIFTTEAVPACAVCHTLDDAGATGAIGPNLDELRPSYEHVRKMVMEGAGTMPSFAETLDDEAIDAVAAYVSHVTGGDQ
;
A
#
# COMPACT_ATOMS: atom_id res chain seq x y z
N MET A 1 12.64 75.01 0.14
CA MET A 1 11.83 73.82 0.43
C MET A 1 12.46 72.64 -0.29
N LYS A 2 13.03 71.75 0.47
CA LYS A 2 13.63 70.52 -0.08
C LYS A 2 12.66 69.38 0.14
N PHE A 3 12.06 68.84 -0.92
CA PHE A 3 11.31 67.60 -0.84
C PHE A 3 12.29 66.42 -0.90
N SER A 4 12.37 65.74 0.23
CA SER A 4 13.16 64.51 0.33
C SER A 4 12.35 63.36 -0.28
N MET A 5 12.76 62.86 -1.44
CA MET A 5 12.22 61.63 -2.02
C MET A 5 12.82 60.43 -1.27
N MET A 6 11.98 59.74 -0.52
CA MET A 6 12.33 58.40 0.03
C MET A 6 12.18 57.36 -1.05
N PRO A 7 13.17 56.50 -1.27
CA PRO A 7 13.00 55.36 -2.17
C PRO A 7 12.16 54.28 -1.47
N ARG A 8 11.09 53.93 -2.14
CA ARG A 8 10.27 52.76 -1.76
C ARG A 8 11.00 51.51 -2.19
N TYR A 9 11.62 50.81 -1.26
CA TYR A 9 12.12 49.47 -1.51
C TYR A 9 10.93 48.52 -1.54
N ALA A 10 10.53 48.09 -2.72
CA ALA A 10 9.62 46.96 -2.92
C ALA A 10 10.39 45.68 -2.61
N GLY A 11 10.20 45.14 -1.42
CA GLY A 11 10.72 43.84 -1.04
C GLY A 11 9.97 42.76 -1.79
N VAL A 12 10.61 42.16 -2.78
CA VAL A 12 10.11 40.94 -3.38
C VAL A 12 10.33 39.81 -2.39
N PHE A 13 9.27 39.42 -1.70
CA PHE A 13 9.26 38.23 -0.86
C PHE A 13 9.18 37.03 -1.77
N LEU A 14 10.33 36.41 -2.05
CA LEU A 14 10.40 35.13 -2.76
C LEU A 14 9.96 34.04 -1.81
N MET A 15 8.70 33.66 -1.89
CA MET A 15 8.13 32.57 -1.09
C MET A 15 8.62 31.26 -1.72
N CYS A 16 9.71 30.69 -1.18
CA CYS A 16 10.11 29.32 -1.50
C CYS A 16 9.04 28.37 -0.96
N ILE A 17 8.14 27.94 -1.85
CA ILE A 17 7.28 26.80 -1.55
C ILE A 17 8.17 25.56 -1.64
N ALA A 18 8.66 25.10 -0.48
CA ALA A 18 9.25 23.79 -0.38
C ALA A 18 8.17 22.78 -0.70
N GLY A 19 8.21 22.21 -1.89
CA GLY A 19 7.33 21.11 -2.27
C GLY A 19 7.61 19.93 -1.34
N VAL A 20 6.69 19.65 -0.42
CA VAL A 20 6.72 18.42 0.36
C VAL A 20 6.40 17.30 -0.61
N SER A 21 7.42 16.54 -0.99
CA SER A 21 7.24 15.31 -1.75
C SER A 21 6.64 14.27 -0.80
N LEU A 22 5.31 14.19 -0.79
CA LEU A 22 4.63 13.11 -0.09
C LEU A 22 4.90 11.81 -0.87
N ALA A 23 5.59 10.86 -0.22
CA ALA A 23 5.64 9.50 -0.74
C ALA A 23 4.19 9.04 -0.93
N ALA A 24 3.87 8.55 -2.14
CA ALA A 24 2.52 8.13 -2.47
C ALA A 24 2.14 6.93 -1.59
N GLU A 25 1.26 7.16 -0.60
CA GLU A 25 0.60 6.07 0.12
C GLU A 25 -0.38 5.36 -0.81
N PRO A 26 -0.63 4.06 -0.59
CA PRO A 26 -1.62 3.35 -1.38
C PRO A 26 -2.97 4.04 -1.29
N ASP A 27 -3.66 4.17 -2.43
CA ASP A 27 -5.00 4.72 -2.50
C ASP A 27 -5.96 3.89 -1.62
N ALA A 28 -6.83 4.57 -0.86
CA ALA A 28 -7.82 3.92 0.00
C ALA A 28 -8.72 2.93 -0.77
N ALA A 29 -9.12 3.27 -2.01
CA ALA A 29 -9.90 2.38 -2.87
C ALA A 29 -9.13 1.10 -3.24
N LYS A 30 -7.82 1.21 -3.49
CA LYS A 30 -6.94 0.06 -3.74
C LYS A 30 -6.83 -0.85 -2.51
N LEU A 31 -6.70 -0.28 -1.33
CA LEU A 31 -6.63 -1.04 -0.08
C LEU A 31 -7.94 -1.77 0.21
N GLU A 32 -9.08 -1.14 -0.02
CA GLU A 32 -10.40 -1.79 0.11
C GLU A 32 -10.56 -2.95 -0.88
N LYS A 33 -10.16 -2.75 -2.13
CA LYS A 33 -10.14 -3.80 -3.15
C LYS A 33 -9.25 -4.97 -2.71
N GLY A 34 -8.06 -4.69 -2.23
CA GLY A 34 -7.13 -5.70 -1.71
C GLY A 34 -7.72 -6.50 -0.55
N LYS A 35 -8.39 -5.82 0.37
CA LYS A 35 -9.09 -6.47 1.48
C LYS A 35 -10.22 -7.37 1.01
N ALA A 36 -11.02 -6.95 0.05
CA ALA A 36 -12.08 -7.77 -0.54
C ALA A 36 -11.54 -9.01 -1.24
N ILE A 37 -10.45 -8.88 -1.97
CA ILE A 37 -9.75 -10.01 -2.61
C ILE A 37 -9.26 -10.99 -1.55
N PHE A 38 -8.61 -10.48 -0.50
CA PHE A 38 -8.06 -11.28 0.59
C PHE A 38 -9.14 -12.08 1.32
N THR A 39 -10.29 -11.47 1.58
CA THR A 39 -11.34 -12.06 2.41
C THR A 39 -12.34 -12.92 1.63
N THR A 40 -12.70 -12.55 0.41
CA THR A 40 -13.84 -13.16 -0.28
C THR A 40 -13.66 -13.40 -1.78
N GLU A 41 -12.89 -12.59 -2.50
CA GLU A 41 -12.90 -12.66 -3.96
C GLU A 41 -11.89 -13.68 -4.53
N ALA A 42 -10.74 -13.85 -3.89
CA ALA A 42 -9.79 -14.90 -4.27
C ALA A 42 -10.35 -16.29 -3.95
N VAL A 43 -10.06 -17.28 -4.79
CA VAL A 43 -10.51 -18.67 -4.59
C VAL A 43 -9.31 -19.61 -4.73
N PRO A 44 -8.88 -20.25 -3.63
CA PRO A 44 -9.36 -20.09 -2.26
C PRO A 44 -9.05 -18.69 -1.70
N ALA A 45 -9.87 -18.21 -0.76
CA ALA A 45 -9.62 -16.93 -0.12
C ALA A 45 -8.34 -16.98 0.72
N CYS A 46 -7.55 -15.92 0.69
CA CYS A 46 -6.31 -15.81 1.47
C CYS A 46 -6.56 -16.00 2.97
N ALA A 47 -7.69 -15.50 3.45
CA ALA A 47 -8.14 -15.61 4.83
C ALA A 47 -8.33 -17.06 5.33
N VAL A 48 -8.53 -18.02 4.44
CA VAL A 48 -8.66 -19.44 4.81
C VAL A 48 -7.35 -20.00 5.34
N CYS A 49 -6.23 -19.54 4.82
CA CYS A 49 -4.90 -20.06 5.12
C CYS A 49 -4.04 -19.13 5.98
N HIS A 50 -4.28 -17.84 5.93
CA HIS A 50 -3.44 -16.84 6.59
C HIS A 50 -4.16 -16.10 7.70
N THR A 51 -3.44 -15.88 8.80
CA THR A 51 -3.84 -14.91 9.83
C THR A 51 -3.50 -13.50 9.34
N LEU A 52 -4.46 -12.60 9.44
CA LEU A 52 -4.30 -11.18 9.19
C LEU A 52 -5.37 -10.41 10.00
N ASP A 53 -4.93 -9.68 11.00
CA ASP A 53 -5.80 -9.03 11.99
C ASP A 53 -6.76 -8.02 11.36
N ASP A 54 -6.23 -7.17 10.46
CA ASP A 54 -7.03 -6.15 9.76
C ASP A 54 -8.19 -6.76 8.96
N ALA A 55 -8.02 -7.96 8.46
CA ALA A 55 -9.05 -8.70 7.69
C ALA A 55 -9.94 -9.58 8.58
N GLY A 56 -9.70 -9.63 9.89
CA GLY A 56 -10.35 -10.58 10.78
C GLY A 56 -10.06 -12.05 10.45
N ALA A 57 -8.97 -12.32 9.77
CA ALA A 57 -8.59 -13.66 9.31
C ALA A 57 -7.75 -14.38 10.34
N THR A 58 -8.06 -15.65 10.59
CA THR A 58 -7.42 -16.50 11.59
C THR A 58 -6.88 -17.81 11.03
N GLY A 59 -6.69 -17.90 9.70
CA GLY A 59 -6.15 -19.10 9.06
C GLY A 59 -4.75 -19.45 9.56
N ALA A 60 -4.51 -20.73 9.81
CA ALA A 60 -3.26 -21.24 10.39
C ALA A 60 -2.51 -22.22 9.48
N ILE A 61 -2.92 -22.35 8.23
CA ILE A 61 -2.28 -23.25 7.26
C ILE A 61 -1.02 -22.60 6.66
N GLY A 62 -1.10 -21.33 6.35
CA GLY A 62 0.03 -20.53 5.87
C GLY A 62 0.65 -19.68 6.97
N PRO A 63 1.73 -18.94 6.68
CA PRO A 63 2.34 -18.02 7.63
C PRO A 63 1.35 -16.96 8.16
N ASN A 64 1.50 -16.60 9.45
CA ASN A 64 0.84 -15.45 10.03
C ASN A 64 1.44 -14.18 9.42
N LEU A 65 0.64 -13.43 8.68
CA LEU A 65 1.12 -12.26 7.94
C LEU A 65 1.43 -11.06 8.84
N ASP A 66 0.77 -10.95 9.99
CA ASP A 66 1.08 -9.91 10.97
C ASP A 66 2.47 -10.08 11.58
N GLU A 67 2.89 -11.33 11.78
CA GLU A 67 4.24 -11.66 12.26
C GLU A 67 5.29 -11.55 11.17
N LEU A 68 4.96 -12.03 9.96
CA LEU A 68 5.87 -12.03 8.81
C LEU A 68 6.15 -10.62 8.30
N ARG A 69 5.17 -9.74 8.29
CA ARG A 69 5.26 -8.37 7.78
C ARG A 69 5.91 -8.31 6.37
N PRO A 70 5.32 -8.98 5.39
CA PRO A 70 5.94 -9.12 4.08
C PRO A 70 5.90 -7.80 3.31
N SER A 71 6.95 -7.56 2.53
CA SER A 71 6.97 -6.42 1.60
C SER A 71 5.96 -6.62 0.46
N TYR A 72 5.60 -5.52 -0.18
CA TYR A 72 4.75 -5.54 -1.39
C TYR A 72 5.29 -6.51 -2.44
N GLU A 73 6.58 -6.42 -2.74
CA GLU A 73 7.24 -7.29 -3.74
C GLU A 73 7.16 -8.77 -3.37
N HIS A 74 7.33 -9.06 -2.10
CA HIS A 74 7.26 -10.45 -1.63
C HIS A 74 5.84 -11.01 -1.74
N VAL A 75 4.83 -10.25 -1.32
CA VAL A 75 3.43 -10.67 -1.46
C VAL A 75 3.06 -10.88 -2.93
N ARG A 76 3.40 -9.91 -3.77
CA ARG A 76 3.14 -10.00 -5.21
C ARG A 76 3.75 -11.27 -5.83
N LYS A 77 5.00 -11.54 -5.51
CA LYS A 77 5.71 -12.73 -5.99
C LYS A 77 5.01 -14.02 -5.54
N MET A 78 4.65 -14.12 -4.26
CA MET A 78 4.00 -15.32 -3.73
C MET A 78 2.62 -15.55 -4.32
N VAL A 79 1.84 -14.50 -4.52
CA VAL A 79 0.52 -14.59 -5.15
C VAL A 79 0.63 -15.02 -6.62
N MET A 80 1.62 -14.53 -7.34
CA MET A 80 1.83 -14.90 -8.75
C MET A 80 2.38 -16.31 -8.92
N GLU A 81 3.34 -16.71 -8.10
CA GLU A 81 4.06 -17.99 -8.27
C GLU A 81 3.48 -19.13 -7.45
N GLY A 82 2.86 -18.82 -6.31
CA GLY A 82 2.53 -19.80 -5.29
C GLY A 82 3.76 -20.35 -4.57
N ALA A 83 3.55 -21.15 -3.55
CA ALA A 83 4.62 -21.83 -2.81
C ALA A 83 4.04 -23.00 -2.00
N GLY A 84 4.54 -24.20 -2.17
CA GLY A 84 4.04 -25.38 -1.47
C GLY A 84 2.53 -25.58 -1.67
N THR A 85 1.75 -25.54 -0.61
CA THR A 85 0.28 -25.66 -0.66
C THR A 85 -0.43 -24.38 -1.10
N MET A 86 0.26 -23.23 -1.11
CA MET A 86 -0.28 -21.99 -1.63
C MET A 86 -0.35 -22.04 -3.17
N PRO A 87 -1.53 -21.95 -3.76
CA PRO A 87 -1.64 -21.98 -5.22
C PRO A 87 -1.14 -20.68 -5.85
N SER A 88 -0.79 -20.73 -7.13
CA SER A 88 -0.61 -19.54 -7.96
C SER A 88 -1.97 -18.93 -8.29
N PHE A 89 -2.07 -17.63 -8.23
CA PHE A 89 -3.28 -16.88 -8.61
C PHE A 89 -3.11 -16.12 -9.94
N ALA A 90 -2.01 -16.35 -10.66
CA ALA A 90 -1.72 -15.63 -11.90
C ALA A 90 -2.77 -15.80 -13.00
N GLU A 91 -3.49 -16.93 -13.02
CA GLU A 91 -4.54 -17.19 -14.00
C GLU A 91 -5.94 -16.79 -13.54
N THR A 92 -6.14 -16.58 -12.23
CA THR A 92 -7.45 -16.32 -11.65
C THR A 92 -7.64 -14.86 -11.19
N LEU A 93 -6.55 -14.18 -10.90
CA LEU A 93 -6.53 -12.76 -10.56
C LEU A 93 -5.78 -11.98 -11.64
N ASP A 94 -6.34 -10.87 -12.09
CA ASP A 94 -5.64 -9.97 -12.99
C ASP A 94 -4.54 -9.18 -12.26
N ASP A 95 -3.69 -8.49 -13.02
CA ASP A 95 -2.57 -7.71 -12.48
C ASP A 95 -3.03 -6.65 -11.49
N GLU A 96 -4.16 -6.00 -11.74
CA GLU A 96 -4.72 -4.98 -10.84
C GLU A 96 -5.17 -5.59 -9.52
N ALA A 97 -5.77 -6.77 -9.54
CA ALA A 97 -6.17 -7.48 -8.33
C ALA A 97 -4.97 -7.95 -7.51
N ILE A 98 -3.95 -8.49 -8.18
CA ILE A 98 -2.70 -8.91 -7.53
C ILE A 98 -1.98 -7.71 -6.91
N ASP A 99 -1.91 -6.59 -7.63
CA ASP A 99 -1.35 -5.34 -7.11
C ASP A 99 -2.11 -4.85 -5.87
N ALA A 100 -3.43 -4.87 -5.93
CA ALA A 100 -4.27 -4.42 -4.82
C ALA A 100 -4.10 -5.26 -3.55
N VAL A 101 -4.09 -6.59 -3.66
CA VAL A 101 -3.93 -7.46 -2.49
C VAL A 101 -2.51 -7.38 -1.93
N ALA A 102 -1.49 -7.25 -2.78
CA ALA A 102 -0.11 -7.05 -2.35
C ALA A 102 0.06 -5.72 -1.59
N ALA A 103 -0.50 -4.63 -2.12
CA ALA A 103 -0.50 -3.33 -1.46
C ALA A 103 -1.24 -3.38 -0.12
N TYR A 104 -2.38 -4.05 -0.07
CA TYR A 104 -3.18 -4.20 1.14
C TYR A 104 -2.40 -4.92 2.25
N VAL A 105 -1.87 -6.10 1.96
CA VAL A 105 -1.16 -6.91 2.96
C VAL A 105 0.08 -6.20 3.47
N SER A 106 0.92 -5.65 2.60
CA SER A 106 2.13 -4.94 3.02
C SER A 106 1.81 -3.69 3.83
N HIS A 107 0.77 -2.96 3.46
CA HIS A 107 0.36 -1.75 4.17
C HIS A 107 -0.13 -2.04 5.59
N VAL A 108 -1.07 -2.95 5.75
CA VAL A 108 -1.69 -3.22 7.06
C VAL A 108 -0.77 -3.98 8.03
N THR A 109 0.25 -4.67 7.52
CA THR A 109 1.27 -5.33 8.35
C THR A 109 2.50 -4.46 8.60
N GLY A 110 2.65 -3.34 7.91
CA GLY A 110 3.82 -2.48 7.98
C GLY A 110 5.06 -3.08 7.31
N GLY A 111 4.88 -3.95 6.31
CA GLY A 111 5.97 -4.61 5.60
C GLY A 111 6.83 -3.70 4.73
N ASP A 112 6.32 -2.55 4.34
CA ASP A 112 7.01 -1.57 3.50
C ASP A 112 7.60 -0.39 4.28
N GLN A 113 7.81 -0.52 5.57
CA GLN A 113 8.40 0.52 6.45
C GLN A 113 9.86 0.26 6.75
#